data_9a29b5ca23361f6cb63284cdd134ecb0
#
_entry.id   9a29b5ca23361f6cb63284cdd134ecb0
#
_cell.length_a   1.000
_cell.length_b   1.000
_cell.length_c   1.000
_cell.angle_alpha   90.00
_cell.angle_beta   90.00
_cell.angle_gamma   90.00
#
_symmetry.space_group_name_H-M   'P 1'
#
loop_
_entity.id
_entity.type
_entity.pdbx_description
1 polymer ?
#
loop_
_entity_poly.entity_id
_entity_poly.type
_entity_poly.pdbx_seq_one_letter_code
_entity_poly.pdbx_strand_id
1 'polypeptide(L)'
;MVVLFFTSPIGLGHATRDIAICEKLRSLTNDKILFVTGSAAYTIISNKGYVAYDVYTPNNFQVNYSMHLQSMIKWLIQYVSYYKRCKIIAQQFIEKNNERNLLIVSDEDFASITVGKNRNMKRILITDILKTHFLKGLPSIIEYGMNRSLERMIRSCDHVIIPDYGSDVDNKSYIGPIVRELTTIDREALRKKFEMYKPTILLTIGGTTSGKYLIEMTIKAFKKLRMKLDINLLIVSGLSVEVQDKFLCTSNTDNIINLGFVNNLHEYIYASDLVVSLAGRSTIDESIVYKTPGIFIPIKNHFEQEENARRMGYNYEDIFRLESLISEKFNKMSLTANDKNITQVGSEKAAKIILETLESQ
;
A
#
# COMPACT_ATOMS: atom_id res chain seq x y z
N MET A 1 -27.37 -4.76 7.48
CA MET A 1 -26.26 -5.69 7.74
C MET A 1 -25.02 -4.91 8.17
N VAL A 2 -23.96 -5.56 8.67
CA VAL A 2 -22.71 -4.87 9.09
C VAL A 2 -21.54 -5.53 8.39
N VAL A 3 -20.69 -4.73 7.76
CA VAL A 3 -19.40 -5.15 7.23
C VAL A 3 -18.30 -4.61 8.14
N LEU A 4 -17.58 -5.50 8.79
CA LEU A 4 -16.53 -5.15 9.73
C LEU A 4 -15.17 -5.40 9.10
N PHE A 5 -14.52 -4.30 8.70
CA PHE A 5 -13.18 -4.33 8.14
C PHE A 5 -12.12 -4.35 9.25
N PHE A 6 -11.26 -5.34 9.20
CA PHE A 6 -10.04 -5.42 10.01
C PHE A 6 -8.86 -5.12 9.10
N THR A 7 -8.38 -3.89 9.14
CA THR A 7 -7.33 -3.39 8.26
C THR A 7 -5.99 -3.40 8.97
N SER A 8 -5.00 -4.06 8.41
CA SER A 8 -3.64 -4.05 8.95
C SER A 8 -3.10 -2.62 9.02
N PRO A 9 -2.61 -2.14 10.18
CA PRO A 9 -2.02 -0.82 10.33
C PRO A 9 -0.54 -0.78 9.92
N ILE A 10 0.02 -1.89 9.44
CA ILE A 10 1.42 -2.01 9.03
C ILE A 10 1.55 -1.50 7.60
N GLY A 11 1.95 -0.23 7.48
CA GLY A 11 1.96 0.49 6.20
C GLY A 11 0.61 1.13 5.89
N LEU A 12 0.58 1.97 4.85
CA LEU A 12 -0.62 2.70 4.42
C LEU A 12 -1.36 2.01 3.28
N GLY A 13 -0.73 1.02 2.65
CA GLY A 13 -1.25 0.32 1.47
C GLY A 13 -2.59 -0.34 1.72
N HIS A 14 -2.72 -1.02 2.86
CA HIS A 14 -3.96 -1.70 3.26
C HIS A 14 -5.12 -0.71 3.42
N ALA A 15 -4.90 0.39 4.15
CA ALA A 15 -5.92 1.42 4.35
C ALA A 15 -6.37 2.08 3.03
N THR A 16 -5.44 2.38 2.12
CA THR A 16 -5.77 2.98 0.81
C THR A 16 -6.52 2.00 -0.09
N ARG A 17 -6.17 0.71 -0.03
CA ARG A 17 -6.85 -0.37 -0.75
C ARG A 17 -8.28 -0.57 -0.23
N ASP A 18 -8.46 -0.65 1.07
CA ASP A 18 -9.77 -0.80 1.70
C ASP A 18 -10.68 0.40 1.45
N ILE A 19 -10.13 1.63 1.47
CA ILE A 19 -10.89 2.83 1.09
C ILE A 19 -11.40 2.71 -0.34
N ALA A 20 -10.55 2.30 -1.30
CA ALA A 20 -10.95 2.14 -2.69
C ALA A 20 -12.08 1.11 -2.87
N ILE A 21 -12.05 0.00 -2.12
CA ILE A 21 -13.12 -0.99 -2.09
C ILE A 21 -14.39 -0.40 -1.50
N CYS A 22 -14.28 0.27 -0.34
CA CYS A 22 -15.43 0.80 0.38
C CYS A 22 -16.10 1.97 -0.35
N GLU A 23 -15.37 2.77 -1.11
CA GLU A 23 -15.95 3.79 -2.00
C GLU A 23 -16.89 3.14 -3.01
N LYS A 24 -16.52 1.99 -3.60
CA LYS A 24 -17.39 1.22 -4.50
C LYS A 24 -18.52 0.51 -3.76
N LEU A 25 -18.23 -0.08 -2.61
CA LEU A 25 -19.24 -0.79 -1.82
C LEU A 25 -20.37 0.13 -1.37
N ARG A 26 -20.06 1.37 -0.96
CA ARG A 26 -21.07 2.39 -0.60
C ARG A 26 -22.01 2.77 -1.75
N SER A 27 -21.61 2.61 -3.00
CA SER A 27 -22.49 2.82 -4.14
C SER A 27 -23.44 1.65 -4.42
N LEU A 28 -23.14 0.49 -3.81
CA LEU A 28 -23.91 -0.75 -4.02
C LEU A 28 -24.84 -1.08 -2.85
N THR A 29 -24.52 -0.64 -1.63
CA THR A 29 -25.31 -0.94 -0.43
C THR A 29 -25.30 0.21 0.58
N ASN A 30 -26.37 0.30 1.38
CA ASN A 30 -26.47 1.21 2.53
C ASN A 30 -26.05 0.54 3.85
N ASP A 31 -25.45 -0.63 3.80
CA ASP A 31 -25.04 -1.35 4.98
C ASP A 31 -23.95 -0.61 5.77
N LYS A 32 -23.92 -0.85 7.07
CA LYS A 32 -22.96 -0.21 7.95
C LYS A 32 -21.57 -0.77 7.73
N ILE A 33 -20.62 0.08 7.40
CA ILE A 33 -19.19 -0.26 7.24
C ILE A 33 -18.43 0.30 8.44
N LEU A 34 -17.72 -0.56 9.16
CA LEU A 34 -16.91 -0.21 10.33
C LEU A 34 -15.47 -0.69 10.11
N PHE A 35 -14.52 0.10 10.59
CA PHE A 35 -13.09 -0.25 10.50
C PHE A 35 -12.48 -0.45 11.90
N VAL A 36 -11.73 -1.52 12.04
CA VAL A 36 -10.87 -1.81 13.19
C VAL A 36 -9.43 -1.80 12.68
N THR A 37 -8.65 -0.83 13.11
CA THR A 37 -7.29 -0.60 12.63
C THR A 37 -6.48 0.17 13.67
N GLY A 38 -5.45 0.92 13.27
CA GLY A 38 -4.68 1.76 14.18
C GLY A 38 -3.68 2.69 13.50
N SER A 39 -3.14 3.62 14.28
CA SER A 39 -2.05 4.50 13.86
C SER A 39 -2.39 5.31 12.59
N ALA A 40 -1.46 5.40 11.64
CA ALA A 40 -1.64 6.17 10.41
C ALA A 40 -2.80 5.66 9.52
N ALA A 41 -3.09 4.35 9.54
CA ALA A 41 -4.22 3.78 8.80
C ALA A 41 -5.56 4.31 9.35
N TYR A 42 -5.71 4.40 10.67
CA TYR A 42 -6.86 5.03 11.31
C TYR A 42 -7.07 6.47 10.82
N THR A 43 -6.01 7.28 10.83
CA THR A 43 -6.07 8.69 10.41
C THR A 43 -6.58 8.82 8.97
N ILE A 44 -6.07 8.01 8.04
CA ILE A 44 -6.46 8.09 6.62
C ILE A 44 -7.92 7.66 6.43
N ILE A 45 -8.33 6.56 7.06
CA ILE A 45 -9.70 6.03 6.96
C ILE A 45 -10.71 7.02 7.57
N SER A 46 -10.41 7.58 8.74
CA SER A 46 -11.26 8.57 9.41
C SER A 46 -11.39 9.87 8.61
N ASN A 47 -10.29 10.35 8.00
CA ASN A 47 -10.31 11.53 7.14
C ASN A 47 -11.19 11.37 5.89
N LYS A 48 -11.48 10.13 5.48
CA LYS A 48 -12.43 9.80 4.40
C LYS A 48 -13.88 9.67 4.89
N GLY A 49 -14.14 9.96 6.16
CA GLY A 49 -15.50 9.94 6.75
C GLY A 49 -16.03 8.54 7.06
N TYR A 50 -15.16 7.55 7.20
CA TYR A 50 -15.53 6.23 7.68
C TYR A 50 -15.48 6.15 9.20
N VAL A 51 -16.37 5.35 9.80
CA VAL A 51 -16.31 5.02 11.22
C VAL A 51 -15.17 4.04 11.43
N ALA A 52 -14.12 4.49 12.11
CA ALA A 52 -12.93 3.70 12.36
C ALA A 52 -12.57 3.73 13.86
N TYR A 53 -11.87 2.69 14.31
CA TYR A 53 -11.41 2.55 15.69
C TYR A 53 -9.90 2.37 15.72
N ASP A 54 -9.21 3.27 16.44
CA ASP A 54 -7.74 3.26 16.63
C ASP A 54 -7.38 2.37 17.82
N VAL A 55 -7.27 1.07 17.57
CA VAL A 55 -7.08 0.07 18.64
C VAL A 55 -5.90 -0.88 18.38
N TYR A 56 -5.38 -0.90 17.15
CA TYR A 56 -4.21 -1.70 16.80
C TYR A 56 -2.93 -0.89 16.97
N THR A 57 -2.08 -1.34 17.83
CA THR A 57 -0.76 -0.73 18.11
C THR A 57 0.35 -1.68 17.65
N PRO A 58 0.74 -1.66 16.35
CA PRO A 58 1.82 -2.49 15.87
C PRO A 58 3.15 -2.05 16.51
N ASN A 59 4.02 -3.02 16.75
CA ASN A 59 5.37 -2.69 17.22
C ASN A 59 6.12 -1.96 16.10
N ASN A 60 6.80 -0.87 16.45
CA ASN A 60 7.61 -0.14 15.51
C ASN A 60 8.72 -1.01 14.97
N PHE A 61 8.68 -1.26 13.68
CA PHE A 61 9.74 -1.93 12.96
C PHE A 61 10.66 -0.86 12.36
N GLN A 62 11.74 -0.56 13.08
CA GLN A 62 12.74 0.39 12.57
C GLN A 62 13.63 -0.32 11.56
N VAL A 63 13.47 0.03 10.31
CA VAL A 63 14.36 -0.38 9.21
C VAL A 63 15.06 0.88 8.73
N ASN A 64 16.39 0.93 8.85
CA ASN A 64 17.17 2.03 8.30
C ASN A 64 17.37 1.82 6.79
N TYR A 65 18.43 1.10 6.41
CA TYR A 65 18.75 0.86 4.98
C TYR A 65 18.49 -0.58 4.54
N SER A 66 18.47 -1.52 5.50
CA SER A 66 18.32 -2.94 5.24
C SER A 66 17.66 -3.65 6.41
N MET A 67 16.99 -4.75 6.11
CA MET A 67 16.50 -5.67 7.13
C MET A 67 17.61 -6.65 7.51
N HIS A 68 17.99 -6.66 8.79
CA HIS A 68 18.93 -7.63 9.34
C HIS A 68 18.20 -8.82 9.93
N LEU A 69 18.76 -10.03 9.78
CA LEU A 69 18.16 -11.27 10.27
C LEU A 69 17.81 -11.23 11.77
N GLN A 70 18.68 -10.64 12.60
CA GLN A 70 18.42 -10.48 14.04
C GLN A 70 17.21 -9.60 14.32
N SER A 71 17.07 -8.49 13.56
CA SER A 71 15.91 -7.59 13.66
C SER A 71 14.63 -8.30 13.21
N MET A 72 14.69 -9.13 12.20
CA MET A 72 13.56 -9.93 11.73
C MET A 72 13.11 -10.96 12.78
N ILE A 73 14.03 -11.68 13.41
CA ILE A 73 13.69 -12.65 14.47
C ILE A 73 13.06 -11.93 15.68
N LYS A 74 13.63 -10.80 16.10
CA LYS A 74 13.06 -9.97 17.17
C LYS A 74 11.65 -9.51 16.82
N TRP A 75 11.46 -9.03 15.59
CA TRP A 75 10.14 -8.61 15.10
C TRP A 75 9.13 -9.78 15.09
N LEU A 76 9.52 -10.97 14.63
CA LEU A 76 8.64 -12.14 14.63
C LEU A 76 8.18 -12.51 16.05
N ILE A 77 9.07 -12.47 17.05
CA ILE A 77 8.70 -12.69 18.45
C ILE A 77 7.70 -11.64 18.92
N GLN A 78 7.95 -10.37 18.61
CA GLN A 78 7.04 -9.27 18.94
C GLN A 78 5.70 -9.39 18.20
N TYR A 79 5.71 -9.85 16.95
CA TYR A 79 4.52 -10.08 16.15
C TYR A 79 3.59 -11.12 16.78
N VAL A 80 4.12 -12.19 17.39
CA VAL A 80 3.28 -13.18 18.11
C VAL A 80 2.50 -12.53 19.25
N SER A 81 3.13 -11.63 20.01
CA SER A 81 2.45 -10.88 21.07
C SER A 81 1.41 -9.90 20.52
N TYR A 82 1.77 -9.18 19.46
CA TYR A 82 0.86 -8.29 18.73
C TYR A 82 -0.37 -9.06 18.20
N TYR A 83 -0.15 -10.18 17.52
CA TYR A 83 -1.21 -11.05 17.01
C TYR A 83 -2.18 -11.52 18.11
N LYS A 84 -1.66 -11.88 19.29
CA LYS A 84 -2.51 -12.25 20.44
C LYS A 84 -3.39 -11.10 20.90
N ARG A 85 -2.85 -9.87 20.97
CA ARG A 85 -3.64 -8.67 21.30
C ARG A 85 -4.70 -8.39 20.24
N CYS A 86 -4.36 -8.45 18.96
CA CYS A 86 -5.31 -8.28 17.87
C CYS A 86 -6.45 -9.30 17.94
N LYS A 87 -6.19 -10.55 18.33
CA LYS A 87 -7.26 -11.55 18.54
C LYS A 87 -8.25 -11.14 19.63
N ILE A 88 -7.77 -10.62 20.76
CA ILE A 88 -8.65 -10.15 21.85
C ILE A 88 -9.51 -8.98 21.36
N ILE A 89 -8.90 -8.02 20.67
CA ILE A 89 -9.60 -6.87 20.11
C ILE A 89 -10.63 -7.33 19.07
N ALA A 90 -10.24 -8.17 18.12
CA ALA A 90 -11.15 -8.69 17.11
C ALA A 90 -12.34 -9.41 17.74
N GLN A 91 -12.11 -10.20 18.78
CA GLN A 91 -13.16 -10.87 19.52
C GLN A 91 -14.16 -9.88 20.15
N GLN A 92 -13.66 -8.82 20.80
CA GLN A 92 -14.50 -7.79 21.42
C GLN A 92 -15.37 -7.04 20.39
N PHE A 93 -14.77 -6.68 19.22
CA PHE A 93 -15.53 -5.99 18.18
C PHE A 93 -16.56 -6.88 17.51
N ILE A 94 -16.25 -8.16 17.28
CA ILE A 94 -17.17 -9.13 16.72
C ILE A 94 -18.34 -9.37 17.71
N GLU A 95 -18.05 -9.52 19.01
CA GLU A 95 -19.09 -9.69 20.04
C GLU A 95 -20.01 -8.47 20.17
N LYS A 96 -19.43 -7.26 20.17
CA LYS A 96 -20.17 -6.00 20.27
C LYS A 96 -21.10 -5.76 19.07
N ASN A 97 -20.72 -6.23 17.90
CA ASN A 97 -21.46 -6.06 16.64
C ASN A 97 -22.09 -7.37 16.17
N ASN A 98 -22.32 -8.33 17.09
CA ASN A 98 -22.92 -9.64 16.79
C ASN A 98 -24.42 -9.49 16.49
N GLU A 99 -24.75 -8.64 15.51
CA GLU A 99 -26.04 -8.54 14.89
C GLU A 99 -26.21 -9.69 13.88
N ARG A 100 -27.45 -10.06 13.59
CA ARG A 100 -27.74 -11.00 12.50
C ARG A 100 -27.15 -10.42 11.23
N ASN A 101 -26.26 -11.17 10.53
CA ASN A 101 -25.59 -10.80 9.29
C ASN A 101 -24.40 -9.84 9.46
N LEU A 102 -23.40 -10.26 10.23
CA LEU A 102 -22.08 -9.65 10.29
C LEU A 102 -21.12 -10.36 9.33
N LEU A 103 -20.53 -9.62 8.38
CA LEU A 103 -19.44 -10.08 7.53
C LEU A 103 -18.09 -9.52 8.01
N ILE A 104 -17.11 -10.38 8.19
CA ILE A 104 -15.72 -10.03 8.48
C ILE A 104 -14.97 -9.88 7.16
N VAL A 105 -14.39 -8.71 6.92
CA VAL A 105 -13.43 -8.47 5.84
C VAL A 105 -12.10 -8.13 6.47
N SER A 106 -11.09 -8.93 6.19
CA SER A 106 -9.75 -8.74 6.74
C SER A 106 -8.77 -8.39 5.65
N ASP A 107 -8.09 -7.26 5.74
CA ASP A 107 -6.94 -6.93 4.91
C ASP A 107 -5.65 -7.17 5.72
N GLU A 108 -5.13 -8.40 5.54
CA GLU A 108 -3.92 -8.91 6.20
C GLU A 108 -3.93 -8.85 7.74
N ASP A 109 -5.11 -8.76 8.35
CA ASP A 109 -5.31 -9.01 9.77
C ASP A 109 -5.70 -10.47 10.02
N PHE A 110 -4.73 -11.37 10.06
CA PHE A 110 -4.94 -12.80 10.25
C PHE A 110 -5.56 -13.15 11.61
N ALA A 111 -5.58 -12.20 12.56
CA ALA A 111 -6.17 -12.40 13.87
C ALA A 111 -7.70 -12.45 13.79
N SER A 112 -8.33 -11.54 13.06
CA SER A 112 -9.79 -11.52 12.84
C SER A 112 -10.27 -12.75 12.09
N ILE A 113 -9.51 -13.22 11.08
CA ILE A 113 -9.82 -14.47 10.38
C ILE A 113 -9.85 -15.66 11.33
N THR A 114 -8.87 -15.74 12.25
CA THR A 114 -8.84 -16.82 13.25
C THR A 114 -10.04 -16.76 14.20
N VAL A 115 -10.42 -15.57 14.66
CA VAL A 115 -11.58 -15.38 15.54
C VAL A 115 -12.88 -15.70 14.81
N GLY A 116 -13.05 -15.20 13.59
CA GLY A 116 -14.22 -15.48 12.76
C GLY A 116 -14.40 -16.97 12.47
N LYS A 117 -13.28 -17.69 12.16
CA LYS A 117 -13.30 -19.13 11.99
C LYS A 117 -13.81 -19.86 13.25
N ASN A 118 -13.30 -19.51 14.43
CA ASN A 118 -13.66 -20.17 15.68
C ASN A 118 -15.13 -19.92 16.07
N ARG A 119 -15.76 -18.91 15.49
CA ARG A 119 -17.16 -18.54 15.71
C ARG A 119 -18.08 -18.91 14.53
N ASN A 120 -17.54 -19.60 13.55
CA ASN A 120 -18.24 -20.01 12.33
C ASN A 120 -18.92 -18.84 11.59
N MET A 121 -18.25 -17.67 11.54
CA MET A 121 -18.73 -16.46 10.87
C MET A 121 -18.22 -16.39 9.44
N LYS A 122 -18.99 -15.75 8.55
CA LYS A 122 -18.54 -15.43 7.20
C LYS A 122 -17.37 -14.46 7.22
N ARG A 123 -16.37 -14.74 6.41
CA ARG A 123 -15.11 -13.99 6.39
C ARG A 123 -14.46 -13.99 5.03
N ILE A 124 -14.02 -12.82 4.64
CA ILE A 124 -13.22 -12.57 3.43
C ILE A 124 -11.81 -12.16 3.87
N LEU A 125 -10.81 -12.73 3.23
CA LEU A 125 -9.42 -12.31 3.38
C LEU A 125 -8.97 -11.57 2.12
N ILE A 126 -8.44 -10.37 2.26
CA ILE A 126 -7.74 -9.63 1.21
C ILE A 126 -6.26 -9.79 1.49
N THR A 127 -5.48 -10.35 0.56
CA THR A 127 -4.04 -10.54 0.73
C THR A 127 -3.34 -10.75 -0.60
N ASP A 128 -2.12 -10.25 -0.72
CA ASP A 128 -1.17 -10.58 -1.78
C ASP A 128 -0.11 -11.59 -1.32
N ILE A 129 -0.10 -11.95 -0.01
CA ILE A 129 0.83 -12.89 0.59
C ILE A 129 0.17 -14.27 0.69
N LEU A 130 0.42 -15.12 -0.30
CA LEU A 130 -0.02 -16.52 -0.26
C LEU A 130 1.02 -17.43 0.39
N LYS A 131 2.28 -17.04 0.36
CA LYS A 131 3.42 -17.77 0.91
C LYS A 131 4.59 -16.82 1.16
N THR A 132 5.32 -17.04 2.24
CA THR A 132 6.53 -16.27 2.56
C THR A 132 7.81 -17.04 2.25
N HIS A 133 8.90 -16.34 1.94
CA HIS A 133 10.22 -16.87 1.61
C HIS A 133 11.33 -15.94 2.12
N PHE A 134 11.36 -15.66 3.41
CA PHE A 134 12.32 -14.70 3.98
C PHE A 134 13.40 -15.35 4.86
N LEU A 135 13.21 -16.62 5.30
CA LEU A 135 14.19 -17.32 6.10
C LEU A 135 14.97 -18.34 5.26
N LYS A 136 16.28 -18.40 5.47
CA LYS A 136 17.18 -19.35 4.79
C LYS A 136 17.83 -20.28 5.83
N GLY A 137 18.14 -21.52 5.43
CA GLY A 137 18.79 -22.51 6.29
C GLY A 137 17.84 -23.08 7.37
N LEU A 138 18.36 -23.42 8.55
CA LEU A 138 17.59 -24.02 9.65
C LEU A 138 16.34 -23.23 10.07
N PRO A 139 16.36 -21.87 10.14
CA PRO A 139 15.16 -21.10 10.45
C PRO A 139 14.00 -21.26 9.45
N SER A 140 14.25 -21.75 8.23
CA SER A 140 13.19 -22.00 7.23
C SER A 140 12.15 -23.03 7.70
N ILE A 141 12.46 -23.87 8.69
CA ILE A 141 11.50 -24.80 9.30
C ILE A 141 10.39 -24.03 10.01
N ILE A 142 10.72 -22.91 10.67
CA ILE A 142 9.72 -22.05 11.33
C ILE A 142 8.82 -21.44 10.27
N GLU A 143 9.41 -20.95 9.18
CA GLU A 143 8.68 -20.38 8.07
C GLU A 143 7.76 -21.40 7.38
N TYR A 144 8.19 -22.63 7.25
CA TYR A 144 7.34 -23.72 6.75
C TYR A 144 6.09 -23.91 7.64
N GLY A 145 6.25 -23.90 8.97
CA GLY A 145 5.13 -23.94 9.91
C GLY A 145 4.18 -22.75 9.78
N MET A 146 4.72 -21.56 9.61
CA MET A 146 3.95 -20.33 9.36
C MET A 146 3.17 -20.42 8.05
N ASN A 147 3.81 -20.82 6.96
CA ASN A 147 3.18 -20.98 5.65
C ASN A 147 2.04 -22.01 5.68
N ARG A 148 2.22 -23.13 6.39
CA ARG A 148 1.15 -24.11 6.58
C ARG A 148 -0.02 -23.57 7.40
N SER A 149 0.25 -22.71 8.38
CA SER A 149 -0.79 -22.01 9.13
C SER A 149 -1.54 -21.00 8.26
N LEU A 150 -0.83 -20.21 7.46
CA LEU A 150 -1.38 -19.26 6.50
C LEU A 150 -2.28 -19.98 5.47
N GLU A 151 -1.82 -21.07 4.89
CA GLU A 151 -2.61 -21.88 3.96
C GLU A 151 -3.92 -22.39 4.57
N ARG A 152 -3.89 -22.86 5.84
CA ARG A 152 -5.12 -23.28 6.54
C ARG A 152 -6.08 -22.12 6.80
N MET A 153 -5.57 -20.91 7.07
CA MET A 153 -6.40 -19.70 7.21
C MET A 153 -7.04 -19.33 5.88
N ILE A 154 -6.26 -19.29 4.80
CA ILE A 154 -6.74 -19.02 3.43
C ILE A 154 -7.86 -19.99 3.06
N ARG A 155 -7.65 -21.29 3.21
CA ARG A 155 -8.67 -22.32 2.92
C ARG A 155 -9.91 -22.23 3.81
N SER A 156 -9.81 -21.59 4.97
CA SER A 156 -10.96 -21.45 5.87
C SER A 156 -11.84 -20.23 5.59
N CYS A 157 -11.44 -19.33 4.70
CA CYS A 157 -12.23 -18.17 4.32
C CYS A 157 -13.31 -18.55 3.31
N ASP A 158 -14.43 -17.85 3.33
CA ASP A 158 -15.49 -18.00 2.33
C ASP A 158 -14.98 -17.51 0.97
N HIS A 159 -14.27 -16.36 0.95
CA HIS A 159 -13.54 -15.84 -0.19
C HIS A 159 -12.16 -15.31 0.21
N VAL A 160 -11.23 -15.37 -0.76
CA VAL A 160 -9.91 -14.74 -0.67
C VAL A 160 -9.72 -13.84 -1.88
N ILE A 161 -9.64 -12.56 -1.66
CA ILE A 161 -9.43 -11.55 -2.70
C ILE A 161 -7.93 -11.32 -2.86
N ILE A 162 -7.43 -11.56 -4.05
CA ILE A 162 -6.01 -11.37 -4.38
C ILE A 162 -5.90 -10.17 -5.33
N PRO A 163 -5.28 -9.05 -4.87
CA PRO A 163 -5.13 -7.84 -5.66
C PRO A 163 -3.97 -7.97 -6.66
N ASP A 164 -4.00 -9.00 -7.48
CA ASP A 164 -3.01 -9.28 -8.53
C ASP A 164 -3.70 -9.89 -9.76
N TYR A 165 -2.96 -9.96 -10.86
CA TYR A 165 -3.42 -10.65 -12.06
C TYR A 165 -3.20 -12.15 -11.92
N GLY A 166 -4.21 -12.94 -12.31
CA GLY A 166 -4.15 -14.39 -12.24
C GLY A 166 -5.48 -15.02 -12.66
N SER A 167 -5.57 -16.34 -12.50
CA SER A 167 -6.79 -17.11 -12.72
C SER A 167 -7.39 -17.52 -11.39
N ASP A 168 -8.68 -17.41 -11.26
CA ASP A 168 -9.41 -17.82 -10.07
C ASP A 168 -9.26 -19.32 -9.81
N VAL A 169 -9.02 -19.68 -8.55
CA VAL A 169 -8.81 -21.08 -8.11
C VAL A 169 -9.42 -21.28 -6.74
N ASP A 170 -10.27 -22.27 -6.57
CA ASP A 170 -10.98 -22.59 -5.33
C ASP A 170 -11.77 -21.35 -4.81
N ASN A 171 -11.46 -20.91 -3.59
CA ASN A 171 -12.04 -19.72 -2.96
C ASN A 171 -11.22 -18.44 -3.21
N LYS A 172 -10.25 -18.45 -4.13
CA LYS A 172 -9.36 -17.34 -4.45
C LYS A 172 -9.76 -16.67 -5.75
N SER A 173 -10.02 -15.37 -5.68
CA SER A 173 -10.33 -14.53 -6.85
C SER A 173 -9.23 -13.52 -7.11
N TYR A 174 -8.63 -13.59 -8.29
CA TYR A 174 -7.62 -12.66 -8.77
C TYR A 174 -8.31 -11.51 -9.49
N ILE A 175 -8.35 -10.36 -8.86
CA ILE A 175 -9.17 -9.24 -9.33
C ILE A 175 -8.37 -8.11 -10.00
N GLY A 176 -7.05 -8.24 -10.07
CA GLY A 176 -6.14 -7.19 -10.50
C GLY A 176 -5.89 -6.13 -9.41
N PRO A 177 -5.08 -5.11 -9.73
CA PRO A 177 -4.74 -4.05 -8.78
C PRO A 177 -5.97 -3.33 -8.24
N ILE A 178 -5.96 -3.05 -6.93
CA ILE A 178 -6.97 -2.24 -6.26
C ILE A 178 -6.38 -0.85 -6.02
N VAL A 179 -6.89 0.15 -6.73
CA VAL A 179 -6.43 1.53 -6.65
C VAL A 179 -7.57 2.48 -6.37
N ARG A 180 -7.26 3.63 -5.78
CA ARG A 180 -8.23 4.69 -5.49
C ARG A 180 -8.78 5.29 -6.78
N GLU A 181 -9.98 5.82 -6.73
CA GLU A 181 -10.59 6.53 -7.85
C GLU A 181 -10.04 7.96 -7.97
N LEU A 182 -9.77 8.39 -9.19
CA LEU A 182 -9.37 9.78 -9.45
C LEU A 182 -10.61 10.68 -9.40
N THR A 183 -10.48 11.88 -8.84
CA THR A 183 -11.58 12.87 -8.86
C THR A 183 -11.87 13.37 -10.26
N THR A 184 -10.88 13.31 -11.15
CA THR A 184 -11.02 13.59 -12.58
C THR A 184 -9.96 12.82 -13.37
N ILE A 185 -10.31 12.36 -14.55
CA ILE A 185 -9.37 11.77 -15.54
C ILE A 185 -8.69 12.85 -16.40
N ASP A 186 -9.08 14.13 -16.25
CA ASP A 186 -8.39 15.26 -16.88
C ASP A 186 -7.07 15.52 -16.13
N ARG A 187 -5.99 15.01 -16.70
CA ARG A 187 -4.64 15.15 -16.13
C ARG A 187 -4.21 16.60 -16.08
N GLU A 188 -4.54 17.40 -17.09
CA GLU A 188 -4.13 18.81 -17.15
C GLU A 188 -4.88 19.65 -16.10
N ALA A 189 -6.14 19.33 -15.82
CA ALA A 189 -6.88 19.95 -14.72
C ALA A 189 -6.22 19.65 -13.36
N LEU A 190 -5.76 18.41 -13.12
CA LEU A 190 -5.01 18.05 -11.91
C LEU A 190 -3.64 18.73 -11.86
N ARG A 191 -2.91 18.77 -12.98
CA ARG A 191 -1.61 19.47 -13.05
C ARG A 191 -1.78 20.95 -12.70
N LYS A 192 -2.80 21.61 -13.23
CA LYS A 192 -3.14 23.01 -12.89
C LYS A 192 -3.50 23.16 -11.40
N LYS A 193 -4.31 22.24 -10.85
CA LYS A 193 -4.69 22.22 -9.43
C LYS A 193 -3.47 22.10 -8.50
N PHE A 194 -2.45 21.35 -8.93
CA PHE A 194 -1.23 21.09 -8.16
C PHE A 194 -0.04 21.98 -8.57
N GLU A 195 -0.27 22.97 -9.43
CA GLU A 195 0.75 23.92 -9.93
C GLU A 195 1.95 23.23 -10.62
N MET A 196 1.70 22.10 -11.29
CA MET A 196 2.69 21.32 -12.02
C MET A 196 2.85 21.82 -13.46
N TYR A 197 3.41 23.00 -13.64
CA TYR A 197 3.58 23.62 -14.97
C TYR A 197 4.79 23.12 -15.76
N LYS A 198 5.69 22.37 -15.13
CA LYS A 198 6.88 21.76 -15.72
C LYS A 198 6.82 20.23 -15.60
N PRO A 199 7.63 19.51 -16.38
CA PRO A 199 7.79 18.08 -16.12
C PRO A 199 8.18 17.83 -14.68
N THR A 200 7.45 16.93 -14.01
CA THR A 200 7.49 16.80 -12.55
C THR A 200 7.81 15.37 -12.14
N ILE A 201 8.83 15.23 -11.31
CA ILE A 201 9.15 13.98 -10.61
C ILE A 201 8.43 14.01 -9.26
N LEU A 202 7.65 12.97 -8.97
CA LEU A 202 7.09 12.72 -7.65
C LEU A 202 7.95 11.71 -6.91
N LEU A 203 8.50 12.12 -5.78
CA LEU A 203 9.20 11.22 -4.86
C LEU A 203 8.30 10.89 -3.68
N THR A 204 8.06 9.61 -3.41
CA THR A 204 7.33 9.15 -2.23
C THR A 204 7.97 7.95 -1.57
N ILE A 205 7.91 7.89 -0.25
CA ILE A 205 8.49 6.81 0.56
C ILE A 205 7.45 5.99 1.33
N GLY A 206 6.16 6.23 1.03
CA GLY A 206 5.06 5.58 1.75
C GLY A 206 4.94 6.03 3.20
N GLY A 207 4.35 5.20 4.04
CA GLY A 207 4.02 5.54 5.44
C GLY A 207 5.12 5.27 6.46
N THR A 208 6.32 4.86 6.06
CA THR A 208 7.40 4.45 6.98
C THR A 208 8.58 5.41 6.99
N THR A 209 9.36 5.40 8.08
CA THR A 209 10.61 6.18 8.19
C THR A 209 11.77 5.60 7.38
N SER A 210 11.59 4.41 6.82
CA SER A 210 12.66 3.63 6.18
C SER A 210 13.16 4.19 4.84
N GLY A 211 12.48 5.18 4.29
CA GLY A 211 12.79 5.73 2.97
C GLY A 211 13.64 7.00 2.97
N LYS A 212 14.15 7.47 4.13
CA LYS A 212 14.93 8.72 4.20
C LYS A 212 16.13 8.72 3.24
N TYR A 213 16.85 7.60 3.12
CA TYR A 213 17.99 7.48 2.22
C TYR A 213 17.60 7.62 0.74
N LEU A 214 16.39 7.17 0.36
CA LEU A 214 15.87 7.35 -1.00
C LEU A 214 15.63 8.83 -1.29
N ILE A 215 15.10 9.58 -0.31
CA ILE A 215 14.95 11.04 -0.43
C ILE A 215 16.30 11.69 -0.69
N GLU A 216 17.32 11.38 0.13
CA GLU A 216 18.67 11.95 -0.01
C GLU A 216 19.28 11.65 -1.37
N MET A 217 19.19 10.40 -1.83
CA MET A 217 19.77 9.98 -3.10
C MET A 217 19.02 10.58 -4.29
N THR A 218 17.69 10.68 -4.21
CA THR A 218 16.90 11.32 -5.27
C THR A 218 17.17 12.81 -5.37
N ILE A 219 17.28 13.53 -4.25
CA ILE A 219 17.67 14.94 -4.25
C ILE A 219 19.06 15.15 -4.87
N LYS A 220 20.03 14.29 -4.54
CA LYS A 220 21.38 14.34 -5.14
C LYS A 220 21.32 14.16 -6.66
N ALA A 221 20.57 13.17 -7.13
CA ALA A 221 20.39 12.92 -8.57
C ALA A 221 19.67 14.08 -9.25
N PHE A 222 18.60 14.59 -8.64
CA PHE A 222 17.84 15.72 -9.16
C PHE A 222 18.67 17.00 -9.30
N LYS A 223 19.51 17.34 -8.30
CA LYS A 223 20.37 18.53 -8.35
C LYS A 223 21.34 18.50 -9.54
N LYS A 224 21.77 17.33 -10.01
CA LYS A 224 22.60 17.20 -11.20
C LYS A 224 21.77 17.31 -12.48
N LEU A 225 20.57 16.68 -12.50
CA LEU A 225 19.69 16.66 -13.66
C LEU A 225 19.12 18.04 -13.99
N ARG A 226 18.75 18.83 -12.99
CA ARG A 226 18.19 20.18 -13.18
C ARG A 226 19.15 21.16 -13.88
N MET A 227 20.44 20.87 -13.90
CA MET A 227 21.41 21.66 -14.67
C MET A 227 21.24 21.49 -16.17
N LYS A 228 20.58 20.42 -16.60
CA LYS A 228 20.37 20.04 -18.01
C LYS A 228 18.89 20.02 -18.40
N LEU A 229 17.98 19.88 -17.43
CA LEU A 229 16.55 19.70 -17.64
C LEU A 229 15.77 20.71 -16.77
N ASP A 230 14.78 21.38 -17.34
CA ASP A 230 13.87 22.25 -16.57
C ASP A 230 12.72 21.42 -15.99
N ILE A 231 12.96 20.82 -14.84
CA ILE A 231 12.07 19.88 -14.17
C ILE A 231 11.81 20.27 -12.72
N ASN A 232 10.71 19.78 -12.15
CA ASN A 232 10.36 19.93 -10.73
C ASN A 232 10.50 18.59 -10.00
N LEU A 233 10.82 18.66 -8.69
CA LEU A 233 10.76 17.53 -7.75
C LEU A 233 9.75 17.84 -6.66
N LEU A 234 8.68 17.06 -6.59
CA LEU A 234 7.75 17.05 -5.47
C LEU A 234 8.08 15.90 -4.53
N ILE A 235 8.17 16.19 -3.23
CA ILE A 235 8.47 15.18 -2.21
C ILE A 235 7.24 14.99 -1.34
N VAL A 236 6.72 13.77 -1.30
CA VAL A 236 5.67 13.35 -0.36
C VAL A 236 6.31 12.41 0.65
N SER A 237 6.56 12.90 1.85
CA SER A 237 7.03 12.12 2.99
C SER A 237 5.83 11.54 3.75
N GLY A 238 5.99 10.36 4.36
CA GLY A 238 4.95 9.78 5.21
C GLY A 238 4.73 10.59 6.48
N LEU A 239 3.61 10.34 7.19
CA LEU A 239 3.24 11.00 8.45
C LEU A 239 4.34 10.96 9.53
N SER A 240 5.24 9.98 9.46
CA SER A 240 6.29 9.74 10.45
C SER A 240 7.64 10.36 10.08
N VAL A 241 7.73 11.09 8.98
CA VAL A 241 9.02 11.60 8.47
C VAL A 241 8.99 13.11 8.33
N GLU A 242 9.67 13.79 9.24
CA GLU A 242 10.09 15.17 9.01
C GLU A 242 11.33 15.16 8.10
N VAL A 243 11.19 15.70 6.91
CA VAL A 243 12.35 15.95 6.05
C VAL A 243 13.06 17.17 6.63
N GLN A 244 14.25 16.93 7.21
CA GLN A 244 15.02 18.01 7.85
C GLN A 244 15.34 19.11 6.84
N ASP A 245 15.11 20.35 7.20
CA ASP A 245 15.35 21.54 6.37
C ASP A 245 16.75 21.61 5.76
N LYS A 246 17.78 21.01 6.39
CA LYS A 246 19.14 20.96 5.80
C LYS A 246 19.23 20.22 4.45
N PHE A 247 18.26 19.35 4.09
CA PHE A 247 18.19 18.75 2.75
C PHE A 247 17.36 19.61 1.79
N LEU A 248 16.49 20.44 2.34
CA LEU A 248 15.61 21.35 1.63
C LEU A 248 16.09 22.80 1.71
N CYS A 249 17.25 23.07 2.35
CA CYS A 249 17.86 24.40 2.43
C CYS A 249 18.25 24.90 1.03
N THR A 250 17.22 25.06 0.26
CA THR A 250 17.26 25.69 -1.04
C THR A 250 16.05 26.59 -1.08
N SER A 251 16.30 27.86 -1.22
CA SER A 251 15.29 28.85 -1.57
C SER A 251 14.31 28.26 -2.61
N ASN A 252 13.10 28.76 -2.71
CA ASN A 252 12.08 28.44 -3.74
C ASN A 252 12.61 28.46 -5.19
N THR A 253 13.89 28.77 -5.42
CA THR A 253 14.61 28.77 -6.69
C THR A 253 15.06 27.38 -7.14
N ASP A 254 14.95 26.32 -6.30
CA ASP A 254 15.57 25.04 -6.60
C ASP A 254 14.64 24.00 -7.22
N ASN A 255 13.40 24.37 -7.54
CA ASN A 255 12.38 23.45 -8.12
C ASN A 255 12.15 22.17 -7.27
N ILE A 256 12.43 22.22 -5.96
CA ILE A 256 12.17 21.15 -5.00
C ILE A 256 11.09 21.61 -4.04
N ILE A 257 9.96 20.92 -3.99
CA ILE A 257 8.83 21.23 -3.13
C ILE A 257 8.56 20.05 -2.21
N ASN A 258 8.64 20.27 -0.90
CA ASN A 258 8.25 19.27 0.08
C ASN A 258 6.78 19.50 0.48
N LEU A 259 5.92 18.55 0.12
CA LEU A 259 4.48 18.57 0.41
C LEU A 259 4.16 17.96 1.78
N GLY A 260 5.15 17.33 2.44
CA GLY A 260 4.86 16.54 3.64
C GLY A 260 3.93 15.36 3.35
N PHE A 261 2.94 15.15 4.20
CA PHE A 261 1.90 14.15 3.98
C PHE A 261 0.75 14.72 3.16
N VAL A 262 0.26 13.96 2.18
CA VAL A 262 -0.92 14.30 1.38
C VAL A 262 -1.93 13.14 1.39
N ASN A 263 -3.22 13.45 1.52
CA ASN A 263 -4.29 12.44 1.52
C ASN A 263 -4.57 11.87 0.12
N ASN A 264 -4.28 12.62 -0.91
CA ASN A 264 -4.59 12.33 -2.31
C ASN A 264 -3.34 12.02 -3.15
N LEU A 265 -2.37 11.29 -2.58
CA LEU A 265 -1.14 10.91 -3.25
C LEU A 265 -1.38 10.29 -4.64
N HIS A 266 -2.45 9.51 -4.82
CA HIS A 266 -2.82 8.89 -6.09
C HIS A 266 -3.08 9.91 -7.22
N GLU A 267 -3.68 11.08 -6.91
CA GLU A 267 -3.85 12.15 -7.88
C GLU A 267 -2.51 12.80 -8.26
N TYR A 268 -1.58 12.93 -7.28
CA TYR A 268 -0.22 13.39 -7.55
C TYR A 268 0.55 12.39 -8.42
N ILE A 269 0.38 11.07 -8.19
CA ILE A 269 0.96 10.04 -9.05
C ILE A 269 0.46 10.19 -10.49
N TYR A 270 -0.85 10.34 -10.67
CA TYR A 270 -1.44 10.49 -11.99
C TYR A 270 -1.01 11.79 -12.71
N ALA A 271 -0.93 12.90 -11.97
CA ALA A 271 -0.54 14.20 -12.52
C ALA A 271 0.96 14.29 -12.84
N SER A 272 1.80 13.50 -12.19
CA SER A 272 3.26 13.52 -12.36
C SER A 272 3.71 12.84 -13.66
N ASP A 273 4.91 13.18 -14.09
CA ASP A 273 5.53 12.60 -15.28
C ASP A 273 6.36 11.36 -14.93
N LEU A 274 6.93 11.33 -13.73
CA LEU A 274 7.71 10.21 -13.23
C LEU A 274 7.52 10.05 -11.72
N VAL A 275 7.37 8.81 -11.26
CA VAL A 275 7.34 8.46 -9.84
C VAL A 275 8.68 7.83 -9.46
N VAL A 276 9.30 8.28 -8.39
CA VAL A 276 10.39 7.59 -7.70
C VAL A 276 9.88 7.17 -6.33
N SER A 277 9.92 5.89 -6.01
CA SER A 277 9.31 5.39 -4.76
C SER A 277 10.05 4.20 -4.18
N LEU A 278 9.82 3.95 -2.88
CA LEU A 278 10.04 2.60 -2.37
C LEU A 278 9.11 1.62 -3.09
N ALA A 279 9.56 0.38 -3.23
CA ALA A 279 8.82 -0.66 -3.95
C ALA A 279 7.62 -1.24 -3.17
N GLY A 280 6.79 -0.36 -2.58
CA GLY A 280 5.54 -0.71 -1.95
C GLY A 280 4.44 -1.01 -2.98
N ARG A 281 3.65 -2.06 -2.74
CA ARG A 281 2.65 -2.57 -3.68
C ARG A 281 1.67 -1.49 -4.15
N SER A 282 1.05 -0.75 -3.25
CA SER A 282 0.02 0.23 -3.61
C SER A 282 0.51 1.33 -4.56
N THR A 283 1.73 1.85 -4.34
CA THR A 283 2.31 2.88 -5.22
C THR A 283 2.64 2.31 -6.59
N ILE A 284 3.12 1.07 -6.66
CA ILE A 284 3.36 0.37 -7.94
C ILE A 284 2.04 0.17 -8.69
N ASP A 285 1.01 -0.33 -8.01
CA ASP A 285 -0.30 -0.58 -8.60
C ASP A 285 -0.94 0.71 -9.12
N GLU A 286 -0.92 1.80 -8.33
CA GLU A 286 -1.38 3.12 -8.76
C GLU A 286 -0.59 3.62 -9.99
N SER A 287 0.74 3.45 -9.99
CA SER A 287 1.60 3.86 -11.10
C SER A 287 1.28 3.08 -12.39
N ILE A 288 1.06 1.77 -12.29
CA ILE A 288 0.70 0.89 -13.41
C ILE A 288 -0.68 1.27 -13.96
N VAL A 289 -1.69 1.35 -13.09
CA VAL A 289 -3.07 1.61 -13.48
C VAL A 289 -3.21 2.99 -14.11
N TYR A 290 -2.56 4.01 -13.52
CA TYR A 290 -2.58 5.37 -14.06
C TYR A 290 -1.59 5.58 -15.20
N LYS A 291 -0.83 4.56 -15.59
CA LYS A 291 0.18 4.61 -16.65
C LYS A 291 1.21 5.73 -16.42
N THR A 292 1.56 5.98 -15.18
CA THR A 292 2.62 6.91 -14.82
C THR A 292 3.94 6.12 -14.69
N PRO A 293 4.97 6.45 -15.46
CA PRO A 293 6.26 5.76 -15.36
C PRO A 293 6.82 5.82 -13.94
N GLY A 294 7.43 4.73 -13.46
CA GLY A 294 7.99 4.66 -12.12
C GLY A 294 9.39 4.06 -12.07
N ILE A 295 10.14 4.45 -11.03
CA ILE A 295 11.39 3.85 -10.57
C ILE A 295 11.14 3.40 -9.12
N PHE A 296 11.25 2.09 -8.87
CA PHE A 296 10.84 1.48 -7.60
C PHE A 296 12.04 0.83 -6.92
N ILE A 297 12.56 1.47 -5.89
CA ILE A 297 13.74 1.01 -5.15
C ILE A 297 13.30 0.25 -3.90
N PRO A 298 13.71 -1.01 -3.72
CA PRO A 298 13.33 -1.76 -2.54
C PRO A 298 14.19 -1.38 -1.33
N ILE A 299 13.66 -1.62 -0.13
CA ILE A 299 14.48 -1.70 1.08
C ILE A 299 15.30 -3.00 0.99
N LYS A 300 16.60 -2.92 1.19
CA LYS A 300 17.51 -4.08 1.10
C LYS A 300 17.11 -5.18 2.09
N ASN A 301 17.02 -6.42 1.60
CA ASN A 301 16.58 -7.61 2.32
C ASN A 301 15.11 -7.57 2.79
N HIS A 302 14.29 -6.67 2.27
CA HIS A 302 12.85 -6.70 2.49
C HIS A 302 12.22 -7.54 1.37
N PHE A 303 11.89 -8.81 1.67
CA PHE A 303 11.53 -9.81 0.67
C PHE A 303 10.40 -9.36 -0.27
N GLU A 304 9.33 -8.77 0.27
CA GLU A 304 8.18 -8.27 -0.50
C GLU A 304 8.59 -7.13 -1.44
N GLN A 305 9.31 -6.12 -0.92
CA GLN A 305 9.73 -5.00 -1.76
C GLN A 305 10.79 -5.40 -2.80
N GLU A 306 11.69 -6.32 -2.47
CA GLU A 306 12.65 -6.85 -3.45
C GLU A 306 11.94 -7.61 -4.57
N GLU A 307 10.92 -8.39 -4.25
CA GLU A 307 10.11 -9.10 -5.25
C GLU A 307 9.31 -8.10 -6.11
N ASN A 308 8.67 -7.11 -5.49
CA ASN A 308 7.93 -6.07 -6.20
C ASN A 308 8.83 -5.26 -7.14
N ALA A 309 10.00 -4.84 -6.65
CA ALA A 309 10.99 -4.12 -7.47
C ALA A 309 11.49 -4.98 -8.63
N ARG A 310 11.80 -6.26 -8.38
CA ARG A 310 12.26 -7.21 -9.39
C ARG A 310 11.24 -7.40 -10.52
N ARG A 311 9.95 -7.51 -10.19
CA ARG A 311 8.86 -7.57 -11.19
C ARG A 311 8.82 -6.32 -12.06
N MET A 312 9.23 -5.17 -11.53
CA MET A 312 9.31 -3.89 -12.25
C MET A 312 10.65 -3.66 -12.94
N GLY A 313 11.59 -4.61 -12.85
CA GLY A 313 12.92 -4.54 -13.45
C GLY A 313 13.93 -3.74 -12.64
N TYR A 314 13.70 -3.57 -11.32
CA TYR A 314 14.60 -2.82 -10.42
C TYR A 314 15.13 -3.70 -9.28
N ASN A 315 16.21 -3.22 -8.66
CA ASN A 315 16.80 -3.80 -7.47
C ASN A 315 17.37 -2.69 -6.56
N TYR A 316 17.87 -3.06 -5.38
CA TYR A 316 18.39 -2.09 -4.41
C TYR A 316 19.55 -1.25 -4.98
N GLU A 317 20.46 -1.84 -5.78
CA GLU A 317 21.65 -1.16 -6.28
C GLU A 317 21.31 -0.06 -7.31
N ASP A 318 20.09 -0.07 -7.86
CA ASP A 318 19.60 0.97 -8.78
C ASP A 318 19.50 2.35 -8.12
N ILE A 319 19.50 2.42 -6.78
CA ILE A 319 19.56 3.68 -6.05
C ILE A 319 20.80 4.51 -6.38
N PHE A 320 21.92 3.84 -6.71
CA PHE A 320 23.17 4.51 -7.06
C PHE A 320 23.20 5.04 -8.49
N ARG A 321 22.24 4.65 -9.32
CA ARG A 321 22.10 5.09 -10.74
C ARG A 321 20.81 5.89 -10.98
N LEU A 322 20.21 6.47 -9.97
CA LEU A 322 18.96 7.25 -10.10
C LEU A 322 19.07 8.37 -11.15
N GLU A 323 20.23 9.05 -11.25
CA GLU A 323 20.46 10.08 -12.26
C GLU A 323 20.26 9.53 -13.69
N SER A 324 20.91 8.42 -14.03
CA SER A 324 20.78 7.80 -15.35
C SER A 324 19.38 7.25 -15.59
N LEU A 325 18.78 6.57 -14.59
CA LEU A 325 17.44 6.00 -14.72
C LEU A 325 16.36 7.08 -14.93
N ILE A 326 16.43 8.19 -14.21
CA ILE A 326 15.54 9.33 -14.40
C ILE A 326 15.72 9.91 -15.80
N SER A 327 16.96 10.16 -16.23
CA SER A 327 17.26 10.68 -17.56
C SER A 327 16.73 9.77 -18.67
N GLU A 328 16.94 8.46 -18.56
CA GLU A 328 16.44 7.48 -19.53
C GLU A 328 14.90 7.47 -19.63
N LYS A 329 14.22 7.60 -18.49
CA LYS A 329 12.75 7.67 -18.48
C LYS A 329 12.23 8.93 -19.15
N PHE A 330 12.81 10.10 -18.84
CA PHE A 330 12.42 11.36 -19.49
C PHE A 330 12.69 11.34 -21.00
N ASN A 331 13.81 10.80 -21.45
CA ASN A 331 14.11 10.68 -22.88
C ASN A 331 13.10 9.78 -23.62
N LYS A 332 12.64 8.69 -22.97
CA LYS A 332 11.62 7.80 -23.56
C LYS A 332 10.23 8.45 -23.61
N MET A 333 9.88 9.26 -22.62
CA MET A 333 8.57 9.94 -22.56
C MET A 333 8.37 10.94 -23.68
N SER A 334 9.44 11.60 -24.15
CA SER A 334 9.38 12.52 -25.29
C SER A 334 9.00 11.84 -26.61
N LEU A 335 9.03 10.50 -26.66
CA LEU A 335 8.77 9.69 -27.85
C LEU A 335 7.38 9.02 -27.86
N THR A 336 6.65 9.02 -26.74
CA THR A 336 5.36 8.33 -26.62
C THR A 336 4.22 9.31 -26.31
N ALA A 337 3.25 9.43 -27.22
CA ALA A 337 1.99 10.13 -26.93
C ALA A 337 1.21 9.41 -25.83
N ASN A 338 0.84 10.13 -24.79
CA ASN A 338 0.18 9.59 -23.61
C ASN A 338 -1.33 9.40 -23.81
N ASP A 339 -1.73 8.30 -24.42
CA ASP A 339 -3.13 7.87 -24.36
C ASP A 339 -3.33 7.04 -23.08
N LYS A 340 -3.81 7.70 -22.03
CA LYS A 340 -3.99 7.10 -20.70
C LYS A 340 -5.43 6.58 -20.52
N ASN A 341 -5.80 5.50 -21.22
CA ASN A 341 -7.01 4.77 -20.87
C ASN A 341 -6.81 4.03 -19.54
N ILE A 342 -7.47 4.52 -18.49
CA ILE A 342 -7.39 3.94 -17.14
C ILE A 342 -8.51 2.91 -17.00
N THR A 343 -8.14 1.67 -16.63
CA THR A 343 -9.09 0.62 -16.33
C THR A 343 -9.03 0.27 -14.85
N GLN A 344 -9.97 0.79 -14.07
CA GLN A 344 -10.08 0.53 -12.63
C GLN A 344 -11.10 -0.58 -12.36
N VAL A 345 -10.69 -1.84 -12.38
CA VAL A 345 -11.61 -2.98 -12.25
C VAL A 345 -11.50 -3.66 -10.87
N GLY A 346 -10.34 -3.61 -10.21
CA GLY A 346 -10.09 -4.39 -8.99
C GLY A 346 -10.99 -4.00 -7.81
N SER A 347 -11.15 -2.70 -7.52
CA SER A 347 -11.99 -2.22 -6.42
C SER A 347 -13.47 -2.57 -6.61
N GLU A 348 -13.99 -2.48 -7.83
CA GLU A 348 -15.37 -2.83 -8.15
C GLU A 348 -15.61 -4.35 -8.02
N LYS A 349 -14.69 -5.19 -8.50
CA LYS A 349 -14.77 -6.64 -8.33
C LYS A 349 -14.74 -7.05 -6.88
N ALA A 350 -13.83 -6.44 -6.06
CA ALA A 350 -13.77 -6.68 -4.63
C ALA A 350 -15.09 -6.31 -3.94
N ALA A 351 -15.65 -5.14 -4.24
CA ALA A 351 -16.92 -4.70 -3.66
C ALA A 351 -18.07 -5.64 -4.01
N LYS A 352 -18.14 -6.16 -5.24
CA LYS A 352 -19.15 -7.15 -5.66
C LYS A 352 -19.00 -8.46 -4.90
N ILE A 353 -17.79 -9.01 -4.76
CA ILE A 353 -17.55 -10.24 -3.97
C ILE A 353 -17.99 -10.05 -2.51
N ILE A 354 -17.70 -8.89 -1.92
CA ILE A 354 -18.11 -8.57 -0.55
C ILE A 354 -19.63 -8.53 -0.44
N LEU A 355 -20.32 -7.87 -1.37
CA LEU A 355 -21.77 -7.78 -1.39
C LEU A 355 -22.43 -9.14 -1.57
N GLU A 356 -22.01 -9.93 -2.55
CA GLU A 356 -22.52 -11.29 -2.81
C GLU A 356 -22.34 -12.20 -1.58
N THR A 357 -21.17 -12.11 -0.91
CA THR A 357 -20.92 -12.89 0.31
C THR A 357 -21.82 -12.43 1.46
N LEU A 358 -22.12 -11.14 1.55
CA LEU A 358 -23.00 -10.57 2.55
C LEU A 358 -24.46 -11.02 2.33
N GLU A 359 -24.96 -10.98 1.09
CA GLU A 359 -26.32 -11.35 0.72
C GLU A 359 -26.58 -12.87 0.78
N SER A 360 -25.55 -13.68 0.65
CA SER A 360 -25.67 -15.14 0.76
C SER A 360 -25.79 -15.64 2.21
N GLN A 361 -25.92 -14.73 3.18
CA GLN A 361 -26.20 -15.05 4.59
C GLN A 361 -27.71 -15.32 4.78
#